data_cf1e5018b654134e7919cc3ba0ace35b
#
_entry.id   cf1e5018b654134e7919cc3ba0ace35b
#
_cell.length_a   1.000
_cell.length_b   1.000
_cell.length_c   1.000
_cell.angle_alpha   90.00
_cell.angle_beta   90.00
_cell.angle_gamma   90.00
#
_symmetry.space_group_name_H-M   'P 1'
#
loop_
_entity.id
_entity.type
_entity.pdbx_description
1 polymer ?
#
loop_
_entity_poly.entity_id
_entity_poly.type
_entity_poly.pdbx_seq_one_letter_code
_entity_poly.pdbx_strand_id
1 'polypeptide(L)'
;MRSIFLGAAGLLLTLAAASATPLSGGQAGPGLDRKVQAFLDGHAGKWHDMNVSEADGRILYDIIVKNKYTRALEIGTSTGHSGVWIAWALSKTGGKLITLDIDEGRHRQAVANFREAGLEAFIDARLADAHEFVPALSGPFDFVFCDADKDWYKNYFIAVLPKLTIGGAFTAHNVSPRQRGGSWGSASFVDYVLSLPALETTFAEDSRAGLSVSYKRADK
;
A
#
# COMPACT_ATOMS: atom_id res chain seq x y z
N MET A 1 60.62 17.40 -43.25
CA MET A 1 59.35 17.78 -42.62
C MET A 1 58.39 16.61 -42.77
N ARG A 2 58.15 15.85 -41.67
CA ARG A 2 57.23 14.70 -41.67
C ARG A 2 56.08 15.08 -40.73
N SER A 3 54.89 15.26 -41.31
CA SER A 3 53.65 15.51 -40.55
C SER A 3 53.12 14.18 -40.03
N ILE A 4 52.86 14.13 -38.70
CA ILE A 4 52.23 13.01 -38.01
C ILE A 4 50.75 13.36 -37.85
N PHE A 5 49.87 12.57 -38.47
CA PHE A 5 48.44 12.62 -38.26
C PHE A 5 48.08 11.76 -37.03
N LEU A 6 47.60 12.35 -35.95
CA LEU A 6 46.96 11.63 -34.85
C LEU A 6 45.48 11.42 -35.20
N GLY A 7 45.12 10.14 -35.41
CA GLY A 7 43.71 9.77 -35.51
C GLY A 7 43.08 9.62 -34.11
N ALA A 8 42.05 10.41 -33.81
CA ALA A 8 41.24 10.25 -32.62
C ALA A 8 40.17 9.17 -32.88
N ALA A 9 40.30 8.04 -32.18
CA ALA A 9 39.27 7.01 -32.17
C ALA A 9 38.18 7.39 -31.15
N GLY A 10 37.04 7.83 -31.67
CA GLY A 10 35.85 8.08 -30.86
C GLY A 10 35.18 6.78 -30.46
N LEU A 11 35.18 6.47 -29.16
CA LEU A 11 34.46 5.36 -28.57
C LEU A 11 32.97 5.74 -28.44
N LEU A 12 32.11 5.24 -29.32
CA LEU A 12 30.66 5.35 -29.19
C LEU A 12 30.20 4.36 -28.11
N LEU A 13 29.86 4.90 -26.92
CA LEU A 13 29.10 4.17 -25.92
C LEU A 13 27.62 4.10 -26.36
N THR A 14 27.17 2.96 -26.85
CA THR A 14 25.75 2.69 -27.05
C THR A 14 25.10 2.39 -25.69
N LEU A 15 24.32 3.34 -25.15
CA LEU A 15 23.42 3.08 -24.03
C LEU A 15 22.32 2.11 -24.53
N ALA A 16 22.38 0.87 -24.11
CA ALA A 16 21.27 -0.05 -24.25
C ALA A 16 20.16 0.37 -23.28
N ALA A 17 19.11 0.96 -23.81
CA ALA A 17 17.87 1.18 -23.05
C ALA A 17 17.27 -0.20 -22.70
N ALA A 18 17.36 -0.59 -21.44
CA ALA A 18 16.64 -1.75 -20.94
C ALA A 18 15.13 -1.42 -21.02
N SER A 19 14.47 -1.99 -22.03
CA SER A 19 13.01 -1.99 -22.13
C SER A 19 12.45 -2.79 -20.96
N ALA A 20 11.90 -2.10 -19.96
CA ALA A 20 11.12 -2.73 -18.91
C ALA A 20 9.87 -3.36 -19.55
N THR A 21 9.86 -4.66 -19.66
CA THR A 21 8.67 -5.44 -20.06
C THR A 21 7.58 -5.17 -19.02
N PRO A 22 6.38 -4.72 -19.39
CA PRO A 22 5.29 -4.61 -18.45
C PRO A 22 4.95 -6.03 -17.99
N LEU A 23 5.12 -6.28 -16.67
CA LEU A 23 4.67 -7.52 -16.04
C LEU A 23 3.14 -7.54 -16.15
N SER A 24 2.58 -8.26 -17.12
CA SER A 24 1.16 -8.51 -17.19
C SER A 24 0.78 -9.37 -15.99
N GLY A 25 0.24 -8.77 -14.93
CA GLY A 25 -0.38 -9.48 -13.84
C GLY A 25 -1.62 -10.20 -14.36
N GLY A 26 -1.49 -11.48 -14.73
CA GLY A 26 -2.65 -12.32 -15.03
C GLY A 26 -3.52 -12.44 -13.79
N GLN A 27 -4.85 -12.33 -13.94
CA GLN A 27 -5.80 -12.59 -12.84
C GLN A 27 -5.55 -14.01 -12.30
N ALA A 28 -5.39 -14.11 -10.98
CA ALA A 28 -5.14 -15.38 -10.34
C ALA A 28 -6.39 -16.27 -10.37
N GLY A 29 -6.20 -17.54 -10.73
CA GLY A 29 -7.30 -18.50 -10.83
C GLY A 29 -7.82 -19.02 -9.48
N PRO A 30 -8.89 -19.85 -9.49
CA PRO A 30 -9.54 -20.39 -8.27
C PRO A 30 -8.61 -21.16 -7.33
N GLY A 31 -7.44 -21.59 -7.79
CA GLY A 31 -6.42 -22.27 -6.98
C GLY A 31 -5.79 -21.36 -5.94
N LEU A 32 -5.56 -20.08 -6.28
CA LEU A 32 -5.02 -19.11 -5.34
C LEU A 32 -6.03 -18.79 -4.24
N ASP A 33 -7.32 -18.66 -4.58
CA ASP A 33 -8.34 -18.36 -3.59
C ASP A 33 -8.41 -19.41 -2.49
N ARG A 34 -8.41 -20.70 -2.89
CA ARG A 34 -8.40 -21.80 -1.92
C ARG A 34 -7.14 -21.77 -1.05
N LYS A 35 -6.00 -21.43 -1.62
CA LYS A 35 -4.75 -21.33 -0.88
C LYS A 35 -4.76 -20.20 0.14
N VAL A 36 -5.19 -18.99 -0.27
CA VAL A 36 -5.29 -17.84 0.63
C VAL A 36 -6.32 -18.09 1.72
N GLN A 37 -7.50 -18.64 1.39
CA GLN A 37 -8.52 -18.95 2.38
C GLN A 37 -8.02 -19.99 3.39
N ALA A 38 -7.39 -21.07 2.93
CA ALA A 38 -6.81 -22.08 3.82
C ALA A 38 -5.71 -21.50 4.73
N PHE A 39 -4.90 -20.56 4.22
CA PHE A 39 -3.91 -19.83 5.01
C PHE A 39 -4.58 -18.99 6.10
N LEU A 40 -5.59 -18.19 5.76
CA LEU A 40 -6.33 -17.35 6.71
C LEU A 40 -7.03 -18.19 7.77
N ASP A 41 -7.71 -19.28 7.39
CA ASP A 41 -8.39 -20.21 8.30
C ASP A 41 -7.38 -20.87 9.24
N GLY A 42 -6.23 -21.32 8.73
CA GLY A 42 -5.15 -21.92 9.51
C GLY A 42 -4.51 -20.97 10.52
N HIS A 43 -4.59 -19.66 10.27
CA HIS A 43 -4.05 -18.61 11.14
C HIS A 43 -5.12 -17.88 11.98
N ALA A 44 -6.38 -18.29 11.89
CA ALA A 44 -7.46 -17.70 12.68
C ALA A 44 -7.14 -17.77 14.18
N GLY A 45 -7.21 -16.63 14.87
CA GLY A 45 -6.86 -16.49 16.29
C GLY A 45 -5.37 -16.62 16.63
N LYS A 46 -4.49 -16.77 15.62
CA LYS A 46 -3.02 -16.85 15.79
C LYS A 46 -2.30 -15.57 15.42
N TRP A 47 -2.99 -14.59 14.86
CA TRP A 47 -2.43 -13.29 14.58
C TRP A 47 -2.10 -12.58 15.87
N HIS A 48 -0.82 -12.40 16.11
CA HIS A 48 -0.28 -11.68 17.25
C HIS A 48 0.31 -10.36 16.79
N ASP A 49 0.58 -9.47 17.77
CA ASP A 49 1.09 -8.15 17.49
C ASP A 49 0.03 -7.21 16.88
N MET A 50 0.43 -6.15 16.21
CA MET A 50 -0.41 -5.06 15.73
C MET A 50 -1.07 -5.39 14.38
N ASN A 51 -1.91 -6.41 14.33
CA ASN A 51 -2.62 -6.80 13.12
C ASN A 51 -4.09 -6.33 13.15
N VAL A 52 -4.63 -6.06 11.96
CA VAL A 52 -6.06 -5.74 11.79
C VAL A 52 -6.94 -6.97 12.12
N SER A 53 -8.22 -6.74 12.37
CA SER A 53 -9.20 -7.83 12.46
C SER A 53 -9.49 -8.43 11.07
N GLU A 54 -10.06 -9.64 11.03
CA GLU A 54 -10.55 -10.24 9.78
C GLU A 54 -11.62 -9.34 9.12
N ALA A 55 -12.50 -8.75 9.92
CA ALA A 55 -13.54 -7.84 9.42
C ALA A 55 -12.92 -6.62 8.71
N ASP A 56 -11.89 -6.00 9.32
CA ASP A 56 -11.20 -4.87 8.69
C ASP A 56 -10.47 -5.30 7.42
N GLY A 57 -9.80 -6.47 7.44
CA GLY A 57 -9.17 -7.05 6.25
C GLY A 57 -10.15 -7.25 5.09
N ARG A 58 -11.35 -7.77 5.38
CA ARG A 58 -12.43 -7.94 4.39
C ARG A 58 -12.91 -6.62 3.81
N ILE A 59 -13.05 -5.58 4.64
CA ILE A 59 -13.41 -4.23 4.18
C ILE A 59 -12.37 -3.72 3.17
N LEU A 60 -11.06 -3.85 3.48
CA LEU A 60 -9.99 -3.46 2.56
C LEU A 60 -10.07 -4.23 1.23
N TYR A 61 -10.28 -5.55 1.30
CA TYR A 61 -10.47 -6.41 0.14
C TYR A 61 -11.63 -5.92 -0.74
N ASP A 62 -12.80 -5.69 -0.15
CA ASP A 62 -14.02 -5.30 -0.86
C ASP A 62 -13.88 -3.93 -1.53
N ILE A 63 -13.23 -2.96 -0.87
CA ILE A 63 -12.93 -1.63 -1.44
C ILE A 63 -12.08 -1.79 -2.71
N ILE A 64 -11.02 -2.60 -2.68
CA ILE A 64 -10.10 -2.79 -3.80
C ILE A 64 -10.82 -3.46 -4.97
N VAL A 65 -11.55 -4.56 -4.72
CA VAL A 65 -12.25 -5.31 -5.77
C VAL A 65 -13.36 -4.48 -6.39
N LYS A 66 -14.18 -3.81 -5.57
CA LYS A 66 -15.30 -2.96 -6.03
C LYS A 66 -14.83 -1.85 -6.96
N ASN A 67 -13.72 -1.19 -6.61
CA ASN A 67 -13.19 -0.05 -7.36
C ASN A 67 -12.18 -0.47 -8.43
N LYS A 68 -11.81 -1.76 -8.51
CA LYS A 68 -10.83 -2.33 -9.44
C LYS A 68 -9.44 -1.68 -9.30
N TYR A 69 -9.03 -1.39 -8.06
CA TYR A 69 -7.74 -0.79 -7.79
C TYR A 69 -6.58 -1.76 -8.11
N THR A 70 -5.47 -1.21 -8.58
CA THR A 70 -4.33 -1.99 -9.09
C THR A 70 -2.98 -1.56 -8.54
N ARG A 71 -2.88 -0.40 -7.88
CA ARG A 71 -1.63 0.16 -7.38
C ARG A 71 -1.78 0.58 -5.93
N ALA A 72 -1.53 -0.37 -5.05
CA ALA A 72 -1.72 -0.19 -3.62
C ALA A 72 -0.42 0.14 -2.89
N LEU A 73 -0.54 0.96 -1.85
CA LEU A 73 0.49 1.23 -0.85
C LEU A 73 -0.06 0.89 0.53
N GLU A 74 0.68 0.15 1.32
CA GLU A 74 0.43 -0.08 2.74
C GLU A 74 1.57 0.52 3.56
N ILE A 75 1.23 1.32 4.57
CA ILE A 75 2.15 1.97 5.49
C ILE A 75 1.96 1.32 6.87
N GLY A 76 2.87 0.43 7.25
CA GLY A 76 2.77 -0.42 8.42
C GLY A 76 2.28 -1.83 8.06
N THR A 77 3.22 -2.74 7.80
CA THR A 77 2.95 -4.13 7.40
C THR A 77 2.64 -5.01 8.61
N SER A 78 3.30 -4.77 9.76
CA SER A 78 3.35 -5.68 10.88
C SER A 78 3.73 -7.11 10.43
N THR A 79 3.02 -8.15 10.86
CA THR A 79 3.26 -9.52 10.39
C THR A 79 2.46 -9.89 9.13
N GLY A 80 1.77 -8.92 8.51
CA GLY A 80 1.26 -9.01 7.14
C GLY A 80 -0.20 -9.39 6.97
N HIS A 81 -1.03 -9.39 8.03
CA HIS A 81 -2.43 -9.80 7.91
C HIS A 81 -3.23 -8.92 6.92
N SER A 82 -3.16 -7.59 7.07
CA SER A 82 -3.76 -6.64 6.13
C SER A 82 -3.17 -6.77 4.72
N GLY A 83 -1.84 -6.94 4.62
CA GLY A 83 -1.16 -7.16 3.35
C GLY A 83 -1.66 -8.39 2.60
N VAL A 84 -2.00 -9.49 3.32
CA VAL A 84 -2.64 -10.69 2.71
C VAL A 84 -4.00 -10.34 2.10
N TRP A 85 -4.87 -9.64 2.81
CA TRP A 85 -6.19 -9.23 2.31
C TRP A 85 -6.09 -8.29 1.11
N ILE A 86 -5.22 -7.28 1.20
CA ILE A 86 -4.98 -6.31 0.13
C ILE A 86 -4.42 -7.01 -1.12
N ALA A 87 -3.38 -7.84 -0.97
CA ALA A 87 -2.77 -8.55 -2.10
C ALA A 87 -3.70 -9.59 -2.72
N TRP A 88 -4.53 -10.25 -1.90
CA TRP A 88 -5.56 -11.15 -2.42
C TRP A 88 -6.56 -10.41 -3.30
N ALA A 89 -7.05 -9.23 -2.86
CA ALA A 89 -7.91 -8.38 -3.67
C ALA A 89 -7.21 -7.93 -4.97
N LEU A 90 -5.94 -7.49 -4.88
CA LEU A 90 -5.15 -7.07 -6.04
C LEU A 90 -4.90 -8.22 -7.02
N SER A 91 -4.85 -9.47 -6.57
CA SER A 91 -4.78 -10.64 -7.46
C SER A 91 -6.02 -10.79 -8.36
N LYS A 92 -7.17 -10.21 -7.98
CA LYS A 92 -8.41 -10.18 -8.78
C LYS A 92 -8.41 -9.05 -9.81
N THR A 93 -7.71 -7.97 -9.50
CA THR A 93 -7.68 -6.77 -10.33
C THR A 93 -6.44 -6.66 -11.21
N GLY A 94 -5.47 -7.57 -11.04
CA GLY A 94 -4.19 -7.55 -11.76
C GLY A 94 -3.20 -6.54 -11.20
N GLY A 95 -3.39 -6.13 -9.93
CA GLY A 95 -2.59 -5.11 -9.28
C GLY A 95 -1.43 -5.62 -8.45
N LYS A 96 -0.72 -4.68 -7.80
CA LYS A 96 0.38 -4.94 -6.88
C LYS A 96 0.33 -4.04 -5.66
N LEU A 97 0.82 -4.57 -4.53
CA LEU A 97 1.00 -3.90 -3.26
C LEU A 97 2.47 -3.55 -3.05
N ILE A 98 2.77 -2.32 -2.66
CA ILE A 98 4.00 -1.96 -1.95
C ILE A 98 3.64 -1.87 -0.47
N THR A 99 4.34 -2.59 0.40
CA THR A 99 4.11 -2.54 1.85
C THR A 99 5.41 -2.28 2.60
N LEU A 100 5.34 -1.50 3.69
CA LEU A 100 6.50 -1.01 4.43
C LEU A 100 6.39 -1.36 5.90
N ASP A 101 7.48 -1.85 6.49
CA ASP A 101 7.65 -1.92 7.94
C ASP A 101 9.07 -1.52 8.33
N ILE A 102 9.23 -0.91 9.50
CA ILE A 102 10.53 -0.52 10.04
C ILE A 102 11.17 -1.65 10.87
N ASP A 103 10.36 -2.59 11.36
CA ASP A 103 10.81 -3.70 12.19
C ASP A 103 11.23 -4.89 11.33
N GLU A 104 12.51 -5.27 11.44
CA GLU A 104 13.07 -6.37 10.67
C GLU A 104 12.42 -7.73 11.00
N GLY A 105 12.04 -7.96 12.25
CA GLY A 105 11.42 -9.21 12.69
C GLY A 105 10.03 -9.38 12.09
N ARG A 106 9.21 -8.33 12.17
CA ARG A 106 7.87 -8.26 11.56
C ARG A 106 7.94 -8.39 10.06
N HIS A 107 8.85 -7.66 9.42
CA HIS A 107 9.07 -7.74 7.98
C HIS A 107 9.40 -9.18 7.53
N ARG A 108 10.34 -9.87 8.20
CA ARG A 108 10.64 -11.28 7.88
C ARG A 108 9.44 -12.18 8.04
N GLN A 109 8.66 -12.00 9.11
CA GLN A 109 7.45 -12.79 9.33
C GLN A 109 6.39 -12.52 8.25
N ALA A 110 6.16 -11.24 7.89
CA ALA A 110 5.24 -10.86 6.83
C ALA A 110 5.61 -11.51 5.48
N VAL A 111 6.88 -11.44 5.09
CA VAL A 111 7.38 -12.08 3.85
C VAL A 111 7.14 -13.59 3.86
N ALA A 112 7.35 -14.27 5.01
CA ALA A 112 7.05 -15.69 5.16
C ALA A 112 5.55 -15.98 4.99
N ASN A 113 4.70 -15.19 5.63
CA ASN A 113 3.24 -15.30 5.53
C ASN A 113 2.73 -15.06 4.10
N PHE A 114 3.26 -14.07 3.40
CA PHE A 114 2.92 -13.78 2.00
C PHE A 114 3.27 -14.96 1.06
N ARG A 115 4.42 -15.59 1.28
CA ARG A 115 4.85 -16.77 0.53
C ARG A 115 3.97 -17.99 0.83
N GLU A 116 3.66 -18.23 2.09
CA GLU A 116 2.78 -19.33 2.50
C GLU A 116 1.37 -19.15 1.92
N ALA A 117 0.82 -17.93 1.96
CA ALA A 117 -0.45 -17.60 1.32
C ALA A 117 -0.41 -17.68 -0.22
N GLY A 118 0.79 -17.71 -0.85
CA GLY A 118 0.96 -17.72 -2.31
C GLY A 118 0.78 -16.37 -2.97
N LEU A 119 0.96 -15.28 -2.22
CA LEU A 119 0.73 -13.91 -2.66
C LEU A 119 2.01 -13.14 -2.97
N GLU A 120 3.18 -13.75 -2.84
CA GLU A 120 4.48 -13.08 -3.03
C GLU A 120 4.63 -12.36 -4.38
N ALA A 121 4.01 -12.89 -5.45
CA ALA A 121 4.04 -12.27 -6.78
C ALA A 121 3.28 -10.93 -6.86
N PHE A 122 2.38 -10.67 -5.90
CA PHE A 122 1.54 -9.47 -5.84
C PHE A 122 2.04 -8.42 -4.86
N ILE A 123 3.15 -8.70 -4.14
CA ILE A 123 3.65 -7.87 -3.04
C ILE A 123 5.11 -7.51 -3.25
N ASP A 124 5.42 -6.23 -3.06
CA ASP A 124 6.76 -5.67 -2.91
C ASP A 124 6.88 -5.22 -1.44
N ALA A 125 7.36 -6.13 -0.58
CA ALA A 125 7.53 -5.88 0.85
C ALA A 125 8.91 -5.27 1.11
N ARG A 126 8.96 -4.12 1.80
CA ARG A 126 10.19 -3.36 2.04
C ARG A 126 10.41 -3.11 3.51
N LEU A 127 11.64 -3.38 3.96
CA LEU A 127 12.12 -2.93 5.27
C LEU A 127 12.59 -1.49 5.13
N ALA A 128 11.80 -0.53 5.61
CA ALA A 128 12.09 0.89 5.45
C ALA A 128 11.37 1.73 6.51
N ASP A 129 11.97 2.87 6.87
CA ASP A 129 11.29 3.91 7.63
C ASP A 129 10.30 4.64 6.72
N ALA A 130 9.01 4.55 7.06
CA ALA A 130 7.94 5.17 6.30
C ALA A 130 8.02 6.71 6.28
N HIS A 131 8.59 7.34 7.31
CA HIS A 131 8.77 8.79 7.38
C HIS A 131 9.61 9.32 6.22
N GLU A 132 10.63 8.57 5.82
CA GLU A 132 11.53 8.93 4.73
C GLU A 132 11.06 8.34 3.39
N PHE A 133 10.59 7.10 3.44
CA PHE A 133 10.32 6.33 2.23
C PHE A 133 9.04 6.77 1.51
N VAL A 134 7.95 7.07 2.25
CA VAL A 134 6.66 7.47 1.65
C VAL A 134 6.75 8.77 0.87
N PRO A 135 7.41 9.84 1.37
CA PRO A 135 7.64 11.06 0.59
C PRO A 135 8.42 10.82 -0.71
N ALA A 136 9.39 9.90 -0.70
CA ALA A 136 10.25 9.60 -1.84
C ALA A 136 9.60 8.68 -2.90
N LEU A 137 8.53 7.95 -2.55
CA LEU A 137 7.85 7.06 -3.48
C LEU A 137 7.25 7.81 -4.66
N SER A 138 7.42 7.25 -5.86
CA SER A 138 6.72 7.71 -7.06
C SER A 138 5.35 7.07 -7.16
N GLY A 139 4.31 7.90 -7.39
CA GLY A 139 2.96 7.42 -7.73
C GLY A 139 2.84 7.00 -9.20
N PRO A 140 1.60 6.90 -9.72
CA PRO A 140 0.36 7.08 -8.97
C PRO A 140 -0.02 5.87 -8.14
N PHE A 141 -0.82 6.10 -7.09
CA PHE A 141 -1.52 5.06 -6.33
C PHE A 141 -3.03 5.24 -6.50
N ASP A 142 -3.78 4.13 -6.46
CA ASP A 142 -5.25 4.15 -6.45
C ASP A 142 -5.83 3.66 -5.12
N PHE A 143 -5.02 2.98 -4.30
CA PHE A 143 -5.39 2.55 -2.96
C PHE A 143 -4.23 2.74 -1.99
N VAL A 144 -4.52 3.30 -0.81
CA VAL A 144 -3.54 3.43 0.28
C VAL A 144 -4.16 2.98 1.58
N PHE A 145 -3.46 2.13 2.32
CA PHE A 145 -3.78 1.74 3.68
C PHE A 145 -2.70 2.22 4.64
N CYS A 146 -3.10 2.95 5.68
CA CYS A 146 -2.21 3.52 6.68
C CYS A 146 -2.54 2.95 8.05
N ASP A 147 -1.60 2.18 8.62
CA ASP A 147 -1.69 1.60 9.96
C ASP A 147 -0.32 1.57 10.68
N ALA A 148 0.42 2.67 10.56
CA ALA A 148 1.72 2.84 11.21
C ALA A 148 1.62 3.79 12.42
N ASP A 149 2.55 4.73 12.54
CA ASP A 149 2.60 5.76 13.57
C ASP A 149 1.42 6.73 13.47
N LYS A 150 0.56 6.73 14.48
CA LYS A 150 -0.71 7.48 14.49
C LYS A 150 -0.50 9.00 14.46
N ASP A 151 0.59 9.49 15.06
CA ASP A 151 0.92 10.91 15.08
C ASP A 151 1.37 11.42 13.70
N TRP A 152 1.81 10.51 12.83
CA TRP A 152 2.25 10.82 11.47
C TRP A 152 1.18 10.63 10.37
N TYR A 153 -0.01 10.18 10.69
CA TYR A 153 -1.07 9.92 9.70
C TYR A 153 -1.34 11.11 8.77
N LYS A 154 -1.41 12.32 9.33
CA LYS A 154 -1.57 13.54 8.53
C LYS A 154 -0.40 13.78 7.57
N ASN A 155 0.84 13.53 8.02
CA ASN A 155 2.03 13.70 7.20
C ASN A 155 2.10 12.68 6.07
N TYR A 156 1.79 11.40 6.35
CA TYR A 156 1.67 10.37 5.32
C TYR A 156 0.62 10.73 4.29
N PHE A 157 -0.56 11.17 4.75
CA PHE A 157 -1.63 11.58 3.86
C PHE A 157 -1.21 12.75 2.96
N ILE A 158 -0.59 13.80 3.50
CA ILE A 158 -0.09 14.96 2.73
C ILE A 158 0.95 14.52 1.68
N ALA A 159 1.85 13.60 2.03
CA ALA A 159 2.86 13.10 1.11
C ALA A 159 2.28 12.22 -0.02
N VAL A 160 1.16 11.53 0.25
CA VAL A 160 0.51 10.61 -0.69
C VAL A 160 -0.54 11.32 -1.56
N LEU A 161 -1.24 12.34 -1.05
CA LEU A 161 -2.37 12.98 -1.74
C LEU A 161 -2.07 13.43 -3.18
N PRO A 162 -0.90 14.04 -3.50
CA PRO A 162 -0.54 14.40 -4.87
C PRO A 162 -0.32 13.18 -5.79
N LYS A 163 -0.06 12.01 -5.20
CA LYS A 163 0.24 10.75 -5.88
C LYS A 163 -0.98 9.83 -5.94
N LEU A 164 -2.07 10.19 -5.23
CA LEU A 164 -3.34 9.45 -5.25
C LEU A 164 -4.14 9.89 -6.48
N THR A 165 -4.62 8.92 -7.26
CA THR A 165 -5.46 9.18 -8.43
C THR A 165 -6.83 9.73 -8.02
N ILE A 166 -7.48 10.49 -8.91
CA ILE A 166 -8.91 10.83 -8.74
C ILE A 166 -9.72 9.52 -8.76
N GLY A 167 -10.64 9.36 -7.81
CA GLY A 167 -11.34 8.11 -7.54
C GLY A 167 -10.58 7.12 -6.64
N GLY A 168 -9.30 7.37 -6.37
CA GLY A 168 -8.51 6.57 -5.45
C GLY A 168 -8.91 6.78 -3.99
N ALA A 169 -8.60 5.80 -3.14
CA ALA A 169 -8.93 5.79 -1.72
C ALA A 169 -7.68 5.81 -0.83
N PHE A 170 -7.69 6.70 0.17
CA PHE A 170 -6.79 6.62 1.32
C PHE A 170 -7.58 6.09 2.52
N THR A 171 -7.17 4.95 3.04
CA THR A 171 -7.78 4.30 4.21
C THR A 171 -6.84 4.40 5.40
N ALA A 172 -7.39 4.63 6.61
CA ALA A 172 -6.60 4.71 7.82
C ALA A 172 -7.26 3.95 8.96
N HIS A 173 -6.46 3.09 9.64
CA HIS A 173 -6.92 2.24 10.72
C HIS A 173 -6.84 2.94 12.08
N ASN A 174 -7.64 2.48 13.06
CA ASN A 174 -7.82 3.11 14.38
C ASN A 174 -8.27 4.58 14.30
N VAL A 175 -9.10 4.89 13.31
CA VAL A 175 -9.61 6.22 13.03
C VAL A 175 -11.13 6.22 13.09
N SER A 176 -11.69 7.14 13.88
CA SER A 176 -13.14 7.29 14.02
C SER A 176 -13.54 8.77 14.05
N PRO A 177 -14.80 9.11 13.72
CA PRO A 177 -15.28 10.48 13.77
C PRO A 177 -15.26 11.10 15.17
N ARG A 178 -15.20 10.27 16.24
CA ARG A 178 -15.13 10.72 17.63
C ARG A 178 -13.79 11.39 17.98
N GLN A 179 -12.76 11.20 17.16
CA GLN A 179 -11.43 11.83 17.35
C GLN A 179 -11.39 13.27 16.85
N ARG A 180 -12.46 13.76 16.18
CA ARG A 180 -12.53 15.13 15.68
C ARG A 180 -12.37 16.14 16.82
N GLY A 181 -11.52 17.15 16.61
CA GLY A 181 -11.20 18.17 17.62
C GLY A 181 -10.32 17.67 18.76
N GLY A 182 -9.82 16.42 18.72
CA GLY A 182 -8.87 15.90 19.68
C GLY A 182 -7.44 16.41 19.46
N SER A 183 -6.59 16.19 20.47
CA SER A 183 -5.18 16.65 20.44
C SER A 183 -4.14 15.51 20.37
N TRP A 184 -4.59 14.26 20.24
CA TRP A 184 -3.71 13.08 20.32
C TRP A 184 -3.88 12.15 19.13
N GLY A 185 -2.80 11.49 18.75
CA GLY A 185 -2.76 10.45 17.72
C GLY A 185 -3.32 10.93 16.39
N SER A 186 -4.23 10.18 15.78
CA SER A 186 -4.80 10.48 14.47
C SER A 186 -5.82 11.62 14.43
N ALA A 187 -6.08 12.33 15.54
CA ALA A 187 -7.08 13.41 15.58
C ALA A 187 -6.80 14.53 14.55
N SER A 188 -5.54 14.97 14.45
CA SER A 188 -5.13 15.99 13.47
C SER A 188 -5.33 15.54 12.02
N PHE A 189 -5.23 14.23 11.75
CA PHE A 189 -5.54 13.64 10.45
C PHE A 189 -7.04 13.69 10.18
N VAL A 190 -7.88 13.29 11.16
CA VAL A 190 -9.35 13.33 11.02
C VAL A 190 -9.84 14.73 10.68
N ASP A 191 -9.41 15.73 11.45
CA ASP A 191 -9.80 17.12 11.19
C ASP A 191 -9.34 17.58 9.80
N TYR A 192 -8.14 17.18 9.39
CA TYR A 192 -7.59 17.57 8.11
C TYR A 192 -8.37 16.98 6.93
N VAL A 193 -8.60 15.65 6.92
CA VAL A 193 -9.32 15.02 5.80
C VAL A 193 -10.77 15.47 5.69
N LEU A 194 -11.42 15.76 6.83
CA LEU A 194 -12.79 16.29 6.86
C LEU A 194 -12.87 17.76 6.42
N SER A 195 -11.77 18.51 6.46
CA SER A 195 -11.72 19.91 6.00
C SER A 195 -11.50 20.06 4.48
N LEU A 196 -11.11 18.99 3.79
CA LEU A 196 -10.76 19.06 2.37
C LEU A 196 -11.99 18.78 1.47
N PRO A 197 -12.49 19.78 0.72
CA PRO A 197 -13.67 19.61 -0.13
C PRO A 197 -13.44 18.64 -1.31
N ALA A 198 -12.17 18.43 -1.67
CA ALA A 198 -11.77 17.47 -2.71
C ALA A 198 -11.88 16.00 -2.28
N LEU A 199 -12.20 15.74 -1.01
CA LEU A 199 -12.35 14.39 -0.47
C LEU A 199 -13.80 14.09 -0.08
N GLU A 200 -14.19 12.85 -0.31
CA GLU A 200 -15.35 12.25 0.33
C GLU A 200 -14.87 11.25 1.36
N THR A 201 -14.98 11.62 2.64
CA THR A 201 -14.50 10.79 3.76
C THR A 201 -15.67 10.15 4.48
N THR A 202 -15.60 8.83 4.64
CA THR A 202 -16.55 8.00 5.39
C THR A 202 -15.82 7.16 6.43
N PHE A 203 -16.57 6.56 7.34
CA PHE A 203 -16.04 5.66 8.36
C PHE A 203 -16.79 4.34 8.27
N ALA A 204 -16.06 3.22 8.23
CA ALA A 204 -16.65 1.90 8.11
C ALA A 204 -17.37 1.51 9.42
N GLU A 205 -18.67 1.29 9.33
CA GLU A 205 -19.53 0.96 10.49
C GLU A 205 -19.17 -0.41 11.08
N ASP A 206 -18.75 -1.36 10.25
CA ASP A 206 -18.39 -2.73 10.65
C ASP A 206 -16.98 -2.83 11.26
N SER A 207 -16.18 -1.76 11.21
CA SER A 207 -14.86 -1.74 11.84
C SER A 207 -14.96 -1.38 13.32
N ARG A 208 -14.69 -2.36 14.19
CA ARG A 208 -14.66 -2.10 15.64
C ARG A 208 -13.46 -1.27 16.09
N ALA A 209 -12.34 -1.40 15.40
CA ALA A 209 -11.14 -0.63 15.67
C ALA A 209 -11.21 0.81 15.12
N GLY A 210 -12.12 1.05 14.18
CA GLY A 210 -12.26 2.30 13.42
C GLY A 210 -11.43 2.28 12.15
N LEU A 211 -12.09 2.48 11.01
CA LEU A 211 -11.46 2.58 9.69
C LEU A 211 -12.09 3.74 8.92
N SER A 212 -11.28 4.75 8.59
CA SER A 212 -11.72 5.82 7.68
C SER A 212 -11.38 5.49 6.24
N VAL A 213 -12.23 5.93 5.32
CA VAL A 213 -12.05 5.80 3.87
C VAL A 213 -12.25 7.18 3.25
N SER A 214 -11.19 7.76 2.70
CA SER A 214 -11.18 9.07 2.06
C SER A 214 -10.98 8.91 0.56
N TYR A 215 -12.03 9.08 -0.24
CA TYR A 215 -11.96 9.06 -1.69
C TYR A 215 -11.56 10.42 -2.24
N LYS A 216 -10.55 10.46 -3.10
CA LYS A 216 -10.18 11.69 -3.80
C LYS A 216 -11.14 11.94 -4.95
N ARG A 217 -11.89 13.05 -4.90
CA ARG A 217 -12.90 13.42 -5.91
C ARG A 217 -12.41 14.48 -6.89
N ALA A 218 -11.40 15.27 -6.46
CA ALA A 218 -10.77 16.30 -7.28
C ALA A 218 -9.32 16.51 -6.83
N ASP A 219 -8.55 17.29 -7.61
CA ASP A 219 -7.17 17.65 -7.25
C ASP A 219 -7.09 18.85 -6.29
N LYS A 220 -8.17 19.61 -6.15
CA LYS A 220 -8.30 20.78 -5.25
C LYS A 220 -9.73 20.90 -4.75
#